data_38fc64558502ae028181df2ba3a868dd
#
_entry.id   38fc64558502ae028181df2ba3a868dd
#
_cell.length_a   1.000
_cell.length_b   1.000
_cell.length_c   1.000
_cell.angle_alpha   90.00
_cell.angle_beta   90.00
_cell.angle_gamma   90.00
#
_symmetry.space_group_name_H-M   'P 1'
#
loop_
_entity.id
_entity.type
_entity.pdbx_description
1 polymer ?
#
loop_
_entity_poly.entity_id
_entity_poly.type
_entity_poly.pdbx_seq_one_letter_code
_entity_poly.pdbx_strand_id
1 'polypeptide(L)'
;IVVATPTNYDPLNNRFDTSSVDSVVSDAIELNSSALVVVKSTLPIGHTKYLQEKHNTERIIFSPEFLREGKALKDNLYPSRIIVGCKQDAGKEFANLLAQGAKKKHIETLFIQSSEAEAVKLFANTYLAMRVSFFNELDSYAMNNDLDVESIIDGVCLDDRIGEGYNNPSFGYGGYCLPKDSKQLLASFNKVPQSLVQAIVTSNDIRKDFIANTIINLNPKVVGVHGLAMKMGSDNFRDSAIKGIIKRLKAKGIEVVIYETSFKEKDFYNSKIIDSLESFKDISDLIISNRNSKELEDVADKVFTRDLFGID
;
A
#
# COMPACT_ATOMS: atom_id res chain seq x y z
N ILE A 1 -23.98 8.27 8.91
CA ILE A 1 -23.37 8.50 7.58
C ILE A 1 -21.93 8.06 7.64
N VAL A 2 -21.46 7.25 6.67
CA VAL A 2 -20.07 6.79 6.58
C VAL A 2 -19.41 7.47 5.39
N VAL A 3 -18.29 8.15 5.64
CA VAL A 3 -17.48 8.85 4.62
C VAL A 3 -16.23 8.00 4.34
N ALA A 4 -16.13 7.50 3.10
CA ALA A 4 -15.05 6.60 2.67
C ALA A 4 -14.47 7.03 1.30
N THR A 5 -14.43 8.33 1.04
CA THR A 5 -13.86 8.88 -0.19
C THR A 5 -12.34 8.76 -0.20
N PRO A 6 -11.70 8.61 -1.38
CA PRO A 6 -10.26 8.47 -1.46
C PRO A 6 -9.53 9.74 -1.02
N THR A 7 -8.38 9.57 -0.36
CA THR A 7 -7.45 10.64 -0.03
C THR A 7 -6.11 10.36 -0.69
N ASN A 8 -5.75 11.16 -1.69
CA ASN A 8 -4.48 11.03 -2.40
C ASN A 8 -3.40 11.87 -1.70
N TYR A 9 -2.14 11.45 -1.83
CA TYR A 9 -1.03 12.27 -1.37
C TYR A 9 -0.66 13.29 -2.45
N ASP A 10 -0.64 14.57 -2.05
CA ASP A 10 -0.18 15.65 -2.90
C ASP A 10 1.32 15.91 -2.65
N PRO A 11 2.20 15.55 -3.59
CA PRO A 11 3.65 15.74 -3.43
C PRO A 11 4.09 17.20 -3.47
N LEU A 12 3.27 18.10 -4.03
CA LEU A 12 3.60 19.53 -4.08
C LEU A 12 3.42 20.19 -2.71
N ASN A 13 2.37 19.79 -1.99
CA ASN A 13 2.06 20.32 -0.67
C ASN A 13 2.53 19.40 0.47
N ASN A 14 3.11 18.24 0.16
CA ASN A 14 3.56 17.22 1.12
C ASN A 14 2.47 16.82 2.13
N ARG A 15 1.23 16.65 1.67
CA ARG A 15 0.08 16.28 2.52
C ARG A 15 -1.00 15.55 1.73
N PHE A 16 -1.93 14.93 2.45
CA PHE A 16 -3.14 14.41 1.82
C PHE A 16 -4.01 15.52 1.27
N ASP A 17 -4.57 15.30 0.09
CA ASP A 17 -5.72 16.04 -0.41
C ASP A 17 -6.99 15.50 0.28
N THR A 18 -7.51 16.28 1.21
CA THR A 18 -8.72 15.96 1.99
C THR A 18 -9.98 16.59 1.40
N SER A 19 -9.89 17.29 0.28
CA SER A 19 -10.99 18.09 -0.29
C SER A 19 -12.27 17.27 -0.51
N SER A 20 -12.15 16.02 -0.97
CA SER A 20 -13.29 15.13 -1.16
C SER A 20 -13.97 14.75 0.17
N VAL A 21 -13.19 14.50 1.22
CA VAL A 21 -13.70 14.20 2.56
C VAL A 21 -14.39 15.44 3.14
N ASP A 22 -13.73 16.60 3.04
CA ASP A 22 -14.22 17.87 3.58
C ASP A 22 -15.56 18.26 2.93
N SER A 23 -15.69 18.08 1.62
CA SER A 23 -16.94 18.34 0.88
C SER A 23 -18.07 17.44 1.36
N VAL A 24 -17.84 16.11 1.38
CA VAL A 24 -18.88 15.15 1.77
C VAL A 24 -19.27 15.30 3.25
N VAL A 25 -18.34 15.62 4.13
CA VAL A 25 -18.64 15.93 5.53
C VAL A 25 -19.50 17.19 5.63
N SER A 26 -19.16 18.26 4.88
CA SER A 26 -19.96 19.50 4.86
C SER A 26 -21.38 19.24 4.39
N ASP A 27 -21.56 18.53 3.28
CA ASP A 27 -22.87 18.16 2.76
C ASP A 27 -23.68 17.30 3.77
N ALA A 28 -23.01 16.34 4.42
CA ALA A 28 -23.65 15.49 5.41
C ALA A 28 -24.15 16.25 6.65
N ILE A 29 -23.38 17.23 7.13
CA ILE A 29 -23.76 18.08 8.26
C ILE A 29 -24.89 19.03 7.89
N GLU A 30 -24.87 19.60 6.68
CA GLU A 30 -25.91 20.50 6.18
C GLU A 30 -27.24 19.77 5.96
N LEU A 31 -27.22 18.60 5.31
CA LEU A 31 -28.40 17.83 4.97
C LEU A 31 -29.06 17.12 6.15
N ASN A 32 -28.31 16.80 7.20
CA ASN A 32 -28.82 16.07 8.35
C ASN A 32 -28.25 16.60 9.68
N SER A 33 -29.09 17.24 10.47
CA SER A 33 -28.69 17.89 11.73
C SER A 33 -28.47 16.92 12.91
N SER A 34 -28.81 15.63 12.79
CA SER A 34 -28.75 14.66 13.89
C SER A 34 -27.85 13.45 13.62
N ALA A 35 -27.55 13.14 12.36
CA ALA A 35 -26.77 11.95 12.00
C ALA A 35 -25.35 12.04 12.52
N LEU A 36 -24.83 10.91 13.02
CA LEU A 36 -23.41 10.71 13.26
C LEU A 36 -22.68 10.59 11.93
N VAL A 37 -21.62 11.35 11.74
CA VAL A 37 -20.76 11.31 10.55
C VAL A 37 -19.46 10.61 10.91
N VAL A 38 -19.24 9.44 10.34
CA VAL A 38 -18.05 8.62 10.61
C VAL A 38 -17.12 8.65 9.41
N VAL A 39 -15.95 9.23 9.58
CA VAL A 39 -14.92 9.24 8.55
C VAL A 39 -14.07 7.97 8.66
N LYS A 40 -14.04 7.20 7.57
CA LYS A 40 -13.19 6.00 7.43
C LYS A 40 -12.02 6.24 6.48
N SER A 41 -12.06 7.28 5.68
CA SER A 41 -10.95 7.70 4.82
C SER A 41 -9.72 8.04 5.66
N THR A 42 -8.52 7.70 5.20
CA THR A 42 -7.28 8.04 5.93
C THR A 42 -7.08 9.56 5.94
N LEU A 43 -6.86 10.11 7.12
CA LEU A 43 -6.72 11.56 7.35
C LEU A 43 -5.35 11.91 7.93
N PRO A 44 -4.88 13.16 7.76
CA PRO A 44 -3.81 13.72 8.56
C PRO A 44 -4.20 13.75 10.05
N ILE A 45 -3.21 13.63 10.93
CA ILE A 45 -3.46 13.68 12.38
C ILE A 45 -4.04 15.04 12.77
N GLY A 46 -5.16 15.03 13.48
CA GLY A 46 -5.89 16.23 13.91
C GLY A 46 -6.95 16.74 12.94
N HIS A 47 -7.11 16.11 11.77
CA HIS A 47 -8.06 16.58 10.75
C HIS A 47 -9.52 16.44 11.17
N THR A 48 -9.87 15.37 11.87
CA THR A 48 -11.23 15.20 12.41
C THR A 48 -11.58 16.32 13.39
N LYS A 49 -10.63 16.69 14.27
CA LYS A 49 -10.81 17.79 15.20
C LYS A 49 -11.00 19.12 14.45
N TYR A 50 -10.21 19.37 13.41
CA TYR A 50 -10.39 20.54 12.53
C TYR A 50 -11.81 20.58 11.93
N LEU A 51 -12.33 19.43 11.44
CA LEU A 51 -13.70 19.36 10.91
C LEU A 51 -14.76 19.62 11.99
N GLN A 52 -14.57 19.09 13.19
CA GLN A 52 -15.46 19.35 14.34
C GLN A 52 -15.51 20.84 14.68
N GLU A 53 -14.37 21.51 14.75
CA GLU A 53 -14.26 22.94 15.00
C GLU A 53 -14.89 23.77 13.88
N LYS A 54 -14.58 23.43 12.60
CA LYS A 54 -15.13 24.10 11.42
C LYS A 54 -16.65 24.08 11.35
N HIS A 55 -17.26 22.94 11.72
CA HIS A 55 -18.71 22.76 11.67
C HIS A 55 -19.40 22.93 13.02
N ASN A 56 -18.67 23.32 14.06
CA ASN A 56 -19.16 23.49 15.42
C ASN A 56 -19.99 22.28 15.91
N THR A 57 -19.47 21.06 15.75
CA THR A 57 -20.18 19.82 16.08
C THR A 57 -19.24 18.71 16.49
N GLU A 58 -19.62 17.91 17.49
CA GLU A 58 -18.93 16.69 17.91
C GLU A 58 -19.43 15.42 17.18
N ARG A 59 -20.41 15.56 16.27
CA ARG A 59 -21.00 14.42 15.54
C ARG A 59 -20.11 13.87 14.43
N ILE A 60 -18.94 14.44 14.20
CA ILE A 60 -17.93 13.92 13.27
C ILE A 60 -16.94 13.10 14.08
N ILE A 61 -16.83 11.83 13.75
CA ILE A 61 -15.87 10.92 14.40
C ILE A 61 -15.00 10.22 13.35
N PHE A 62 -13.87 9.69 13.78
CA PHE A 62 -12.97 8.93 12.94
C PHE A 62 -12.94 7.45 13.34
N SER A 63 -13.05 6.55 12.37
CA SER A 63 -12.86 5.13 12.62
C SER A 63 -12.05 4.52 11.46
N PRO A 64 -10.74 4.32 11.65
CA PRO A 64 -9.88 3.79 10.59
C PRO A 64 -10.33 2.41 10.12
N GLU A 65 -10.02 2.12 8.85
CA GLU A 65 -10.10 0.78 8.32
C GLU A 65 -8.70 0.15 8.22
N PHE A 66 -8.62 -1.19 8.33
CA PHE A 66 -7.38 -1.96 8.25
C PHE A 66 -7.51 -3.08 7.21
N LEU A 67 -8.17 -2.78 6.10
CA LEU A 67 -8.46 -3.74 5.05
C LEU A 67 -7.26 -3.93 4.12
N ARG A 68 -7.08 -5.16 3.67
CA ARG A 68 -6.13 -5.48 2.61
C ARG A 68 -6.82 -5.42 1.26
N GLU A 69 -6.19 -4.78 0.31
CA GLU A 69 -6.65 -4.74 -1.08
C GLU A 69 -6.78 -6.17 -1.63
N GLY A 70 -7.86 -6.45 -2.35
CA GLY A 70 -8.22 -7.80 -2.81
C GLY A 70 -8.86 -8.71 -1.74
N LYS A 71 -8.75 -8.35 -0.43
CA LYS A 71 -9.31 -9.14 0.69
C LYS A 71 -10.33 -8.34 1.53
N ALA A 72 -10.80 -7.20 1.04
CA ALA A 72 -11.62 -6.24 1.80
C ALA A 72 -12.87 -6.85 2.42
N LEU A 73 -13.62 -7.67 1.68
CA LEU A 73 -14.82 -8.34 2.22
C LEU A 73 -14.46 -9.29 3.37
N LYS A 74 -13.40 -10.10 3.21
CA LYS A 74 -12.94 -11.02 4.26
C LYS A 74 -12.51 -10.24 5.50
N ASP A 75 -11.73 -9.18 5.33
CA ASP A 75 -11.22 -8.39 6.44
C ASP A 75 -12.32 -7.59 7.16
N ASN A 76 -13.41 -7.19 6.47
CA ASN A 76 -14.61 -6.65 7.10
C ASN A 76 -15.40 -7.70 7.91
N LEU A 77 -15.52 -8.92 7.38
CA LEU A 77 -16.24 -10.00 8.06
C LEU A 77 -15.44 -10.58 9.24
N TYR A 78 -14.12 -10.51 9.19
CA TYR A 78 -13.21 -11.03 10.22
C TYR A 78 -12.17 -9.98 10.61
N PRO A 79 -12.59 -8.80 11.14
CA PRO A 79 -11.67 -7.73 11.47
C PRO A 79 -10.70 -8.15 12.56
N SER A 80 -9.45 -7.72 12.45
CA SER A 80 -8.45 -7.94 13.50
C SER A 80 -8.80 -7.18 14.77
N ARG A 81 -9.31 -5.96 14.62
CA ARG A 81 -9.70 -5.04 15.67
C ARG A 81 -10.68 -3.97 15.13
N ILE A 82 -11.39 -3.32 16.03
CA ILE A 82 -12.18 -2.11 15.77
C ILE A 82 -11.58 -0.96 16.58
N ILE A 83 -11.30 0.17 15.94
CA ILE A 83 -10.83 1.39 16.60
C ILE A 83 -11.81 2.51 16.27
N VAL A 84 -12.27 3.21 17.31
CA VAL A 84 -13.19 4.33 17.18
C VAL A 84 -12.63 5.55 17.90
N GLY A 85 -12.43 6.62 17.15
CA GLY A 85 -11.97 7.92 17.63
C GLY A 85 -13.09 8.72 18.30
N CYS A 86 -13.79 8.07 19.25
CA CYS A 86 -14.86 8.66 20.05
C CYS A 86 -15.08 7.83 21.31
N LYS A 87 -14.95 8.44 22.49
CA LYS A 87 -15.14 7.78 23.78
C LYS A 87 -16.59 7.82 24.28
N GLN A 88 -17.43 8.65 23.67
CA GLN A 88 -18.83 8.85 24.00
C GLN A 88 -19.70 7.68 23.48
N ASP A 89 -20.97 7.67 23.88
CA ASP A 89 -21.90 6.59 23.52
C ASP A 89 -22.10 6.45 22.01
N ALA A 90 -22.03 7.54 21.25
CA ALA A 90 -22.07 7.49 19.79
C ALA A 90 -20.94 6.61 19.18
N GLY A 91 -19.74 6.64 19.79
CA GLY A 91 -18.64 5.77 19.36
C GLY A 91 -18.92 4.30 19.68
N LYS A 92 -19.52 4.01 20.83
CA LYS A 92 -19.92 2.64 21.24
C LYS A 92 -21.01 2.09 20.34
N GLU A 93 -22.00 2.92 19.98
CA GLU A 93 -23.06 2.55 19.06
C GLU A 93 -22.48 2.19 17.69
N PHE A 94 -21.61 3.01 17.14
CA PHE A 94 -20.94 2.73 15.88
C PHE A 94 -20.10 1.45 15.92
N ALA A 95 -19.32 1.23 16.99
CA ALA A 95 -18.54 0.00 17.18
C ALA A 95 -19.43 -1.25 17.23
N ASN A 96 -20.59 -1.16 17.88
CA ASN A 96 -21.58 -2.24 17.92
C ASN A 96 -22.15 -2.56 16.54
N LEU A 97 -22.43 -1.54 15.70
CA LEU A 97 -22.88 -1.74 14.33
C LEU A 97 -21.81 -2.48 13.49
N LEU A 98 -20.54 -2.12 13.64
CA LEU A 98 -19.44 -2.82 12.96
C LEU A 98 -19.33 -4.28 13.44
N ALA A 99 -19.43 -4.51 14.75
CA ALA A 99 -19.38 -5.85 15.34
C ALA A 99 -20.57 -6.73 14.90
N GLN A 100 -21.78 -6.17 14.77
CA GLN A 100 -22.96 -6.86 14.26
C GLN A 100 -22.79 -7.26 12.79
N GLY A 101 -22.11 -6.44 11.98
CA GLY A 101 -21.83 -6.74 10.57
C GLY A 101 -20.72 -7.78 10.38
N ALA A 102 -19.94 -8.07 11.41
CA ALA A 102 -18.84 -9.03 11.35
C ALA A 102 -19.30 -10.46 11.65
N LYS A 103 -18.60 -11.45 11.10
CA LYS A 103 -18.76 -12.88 11.45
C LYS A 103 -17.88 -13.30 12.63
N LYS A 104 -16.80 -12.55 12.89
CA LYS A 104 -15.92 -12.80 14.03
C LYS A 104 -16.63 -12.45 15.33
N LYS A 105 -16.68 -13.39 16.29
CA LYS A 105 -17.46 -13.23 17.52
C LYS A 105 -16.80 -12.34 18.58
N HIS A 106 -15.48 -12.40 18.68
CA HIS A 106 -14.71 -11.61 19.66
C HIS A 106 -13.75 -10.69 18.89
N ILE A 107 -14.04 -9.40 18.94
CA ILE A 107 -13.25 -8.37 18.25
C ILE A 107 -12.78 -7.38 19.30
N GLU A 108 -11.46 -7.28 19.46
CA GLU A 108 -10.86 -6.25 20.31
C GLU A 108 -11.28 -4.87 19.81
N THR A 109 -11.88 -4.09 20.71
CA THR A 109 -12.41 -2.77 20.36
C THR A 109 -11.77 -1.72 21.26
N LEU A 110 -11.23 -0.67 20.64
CA LEU A 110 -10.53 0.41 21.33
C LEU A 110 -11.24 1.74 21.07
N PHE A 111 -11.56 2.48 22.15
CA PHE A 111 -12.14 3.82 22.11
C PHE A 111 -11.09 4.83 22.56
N ILE A 112 -10.68 5.71 21.66
CA ILE A 112 -9.64 6.73 21.87
C ILE A 112 -10.11 8.08 21.32
N GLN A 113 -9.29 9.12 21.36
CA GLN A 113 -9.62 10.37 20.68
C GLN A 113 -9.40 10.23 19.18
N SER A 114 -10.02 11.08 18.37
CA SER A 114 -9.91 11.01 16.90
C SER A 114 -8.48 11.16 16.41
N SER A 115 -7.70 12.08 16.97
CA SER A 115 -6.30 12.30 16.57
C SER A 115 -5.41 11.10 16.85
N GLU A 116 -5.63 10.39 17.99
CA GLU A 116 -4.91 9.13 18.28
C GLU A 116 -5.34 8.02 17.31
N ALA A 117 -6.62 7.96 16.94
CA ALA A 117 -7.10 6.98 15.95
C ALA A 117 -6.52 7.22 14.55
N GLU A 118 -6.40 8.49 14.13
CA GLU A 118 -5.70 8.91 12.91
C GLU A 118 -4.22 8.51 12.96
N ALA A 119 -3.56 8.77 14.09
CA ALA A 119 -2.17 8.37 14.31
C ALA A 119 -1.99 6.85 14.24
N VAL A 120 -2.87 6.05 14.88
CA VAL A 120 -2.81 4.59 14.80
C VAL A 120 -2.84 4.09 13.36
N LYS A 121 -3.68 4.67 12.50
CA LYS A 121 -3.73 4.29 11.08
C LYS A 121 -2.41 4.54 10.38
N LEU A 122 -1.84 5.73 10.50
CA LEU A 122 -0.60 6.11 9.82
C LEU A 122 0.61 5.33 10.35
N PHE A 123 0.73 5.19 11.67
CA PHE A 123 1.82 4.43 12.28
C PHE A 123 1.74 2.93 11.95
N ALA A 124 0.54 2.34 11.96
CA ALA A 124 0.37 0.93 11.58
C ALA A 124 0.82 0.67 10.14
N ASN A 125 0.39 1.50 9.18
CA ASN A 125 0.78 1.34 7.79
C ASN A 125 2.27 1.62 7.57
N THR A 126 2.84 2.59 8.29
CA THR A 126 4.29 2.87 8.21
C THR A 126 5.12 1.74 8.82
N TYR A 127 4.64 1.10 9.90
CA TYR A 127 5.28 -0.09 10.45
C TYR A 127 5.29 -1.24 9.44
N LEU A 128 4.18 -1.48 8.75
CA LEU A 128 4.13 -2.49 7.69
C LEU A 128 5.06 -2.17 6.53
N ALA A 129 5.15 -0.89 6.11
CA ALA A 129 6.11 -0.43 5.12
C ALA A 129 7.55 -0.66 5.59
N MET A 130 7.86 -0.42 6.86
CA MET A 130 9.16 -0.70 7.47
C MET A 130 9.51 -2.19 7.39
N ARG A 131 8.56 -3.08 7.71
CA ARG A 131 8.81 -4.52 7.61
C ARG A 131 9.17 -4.94 6.19
N VAL A 132 8.40 -4.50 5.20
CA VAL A 132 8.72 -4.79 3.79
C VAL A 132 10.09 -4.20 3.41
N SER A 133 10.40 -2.98 3.86
CA SER A 133 11.72 -2.37 3.60
C SER A 133 12.86 -3.19 4.20
N PHE A 134 12.70 -3.67 5.44
CA PHE A 134 13.70 -4.51 6.10
C PHE A 134 13.98 -5.79 5.32
N PHE A 135 12.95 -6.53 4.92
CA PHE A 135 13.12 -7.76 4.15
C PHE A 135 13.58 -7.50 2.71
N ASN A 136 13.26 -6.35 2.12
CA ASN A 136 13.83 -5.91 0.85
C ASN A 136 15.33 -5.60 0.96
N GLU A 137 15.80 -5.00 2.03
CA GLU A 137 17.22 -4.76 2.26
C GLU A 137 17.98 -6.06 2.55
N LEU A 138 17.39 -6.97 3.33
CA LEU A 138 17.92 -8.33 3.54
C LEU A 138 18.06 -9.05 2.20
N ASP A 139 17.04 -9.00 1.35
CA ASP A 139 17.05 -9.60 0.02
C ASP A 139 18.12 -8.97 -0.88
N SER A 140 18.26 -7.64 -0.86
CA SER A 140 19.33 -6.95 -1.61
C SER A 140 20.72 -7.36 -1.14
N TYR A 141 20.89 -7.53 0.16
CA TYR A 141 22.15 -8.01 0.74
C TYR A 141 22.46 -9.45 0.31
N ALA A 142 21.48 -10.33 0.41
CA ALA A 142 21.64 -11.73 0.03
C ALA A 142 21.96 -11.88 -1.46
N MET A 143 21.22 -11.17 -2.34
CA MET A 143 21.50 -11.14 -3.79
C MET A 143 22.92 -10.69 -4.12
N ASN A 144 23.43 -9.68 -3.41
CA ASN A 144 24.75 -9.13 -3.70
C ASN A 144 25.91 -9.99 -3.15
N ASN A 145 25.61 -10.94 -2.26
CA ASN A 145 26.61 -11.82 -1.62
C ASN A 145 26.40 -13.30 -1.96
N ASP A 146 25.58 -13.60 -2.98
CA ASP A 146 25.27 -14.97 -3.42
C ASP A 146 24.79 -15.88 -2.28
N LEU A 147 23.94 -15.36 -1.39
CA LEU A 147 23.37 -16.07 -0.25
C LEU A 147 21.95 -16.56 -0.57
N ASP A 148 21.56 -17.66 0.04
CA ASP A 148 20.17 -18.17 -0.01
C ASP A 148 19.26 -17.30 0.85
N VAL A 149 18.52 -16.40 0.19
CA VAL A 149 17.66 -15.42 0.84
C VAL A 149 16.45 -16.06 1.54
N GLU A 150 15.88 -17.15 0.99
CA GLU A 150 14.74 -17.84 1.57
C GLU A 150 15.12 -18.44 2.92
N SER A 151 16.24 -19.18 2.98
CA SER A 151 16.76 -19.73 4.23
C SER A 151 17.04 -18.65 5.29
N ILE A 152 17.54 -17.47 4.86
CA ILE A 152 17.81 -16.37 5.80
C ILE A 152 16.50 -15.79 6.34
N ILE A 153 15.50 -15.55 5.48
CA ILE A 153 14.20 -15.02 5.89
C ILE A 153 13.49 -16.00 6.83
N ASP A 154 13.48 -17.29 6.48
CA ASP A 154 12.89 -18.33 7.32
C ASP A 154 13.57 -18.36 8.70
N GLY A 155 14.90 -18.38 8.72
CA GLY A 155 15.64 -18.36 9.98
C GLY A 155 15.36 -17.13 10.86
N VAL A 156 15.25 -15.94 10.26
CA VAL A 156 14.90 -14.71 10.98
C VAL A 156 13.47 -14.77 11.51
N CYS A 157 12.53 -15.30 10.73
CA CYS A 157 11.11 -15.37 11.09
C CYS A 157 10.77 -16.46 12.11
N LEU A 158 11.68 -17.42 12.38
CA LEU A 158 11.53 -18.39 13.47
C LEU A 158 11.57 -17.76 14.87
N ASP A 159 12.08 -16.52 15.01
CA ASP A 159 11.96 -15.80 16.29
C ASP A 159 10.51 -15.31 16.45
N ASP A 160 9.80 -15.80 17.46
CA ASP A 160 8.40 -15.44 17.76
C ASP A 160 8.17 -13.92 17.92
N ARG A 161 9.19 -13.17 18.28
CA ARG A 161 9.13 -11.70 18.39
C ARG A 161 9.11 -11.00 17.03
N ILE A 162 9.58 -11.69 15.99
CA ILE A 162 9.60 -11.23 14.61
C ILE A 162 8.42 -11.83 13.86
N GLY A 163 8.32 -13.15 13.80
CA GLY A 163 7.25 -13.90 13.19
C GLY A 163 7.09 -13.65 11.68
N GLU A 164 6.12 -14.29 11.10
CA GLU A 164 5.75 -14.16 9.69
C GLU A 164 4.89 -12.90 9.43
N GLY A 165 4.69 -12.62 8.16
CA GLY A 165 3.86 -11.53 7.64
C GLY A 165 4.67 -10.30 7.23
N TYR A 166 4.39 -9.81 6.04
CA TYR A 166 5.13 -8.72 5.39
C TYR A 166 6.65 -8.99 5.28
N ASN A 167 7.03 -10.27 5.20
CA ASN A 167 8.41 -10.78 5.10
C ASN A 167 8.77 -11.23 3.67
N ASN A 168 7.81 -11.23 2.73
CA ASN A 168 8.07 -11.56 1.34
C ASN A 168 8.68 -10.36 0.62
N PRO A 169 9.89 -10.46 0.06
CA PRO A 169 10.51 -9.37 -0.68
C PRO A 169 9.71 -8.95 -1.92
N SER A 170 10.01 -7.78 -2.41
CA SER A 170 9.34 -7.20 -3.57
C SER A 170 10.27 -6.22 -4.28
N PHE A 171 9.80 -5.62 -5.38
CA PHE A 171 10.50 -4.52 -6.05
C PHE A 171 10.46 -3.19 -5.29
N GLY A 172 9.75 -3.18 -4.18
CA GLY A 172 9.52 -2.08 -3.27
C GLY A 172 8.12 -2.22 -2.64
N TYR A 173 7.91 -1.67 -1.44
CA TYR A 173 6.55 -1.60 -0.94
C TYR A 173 5.72 -0.67 -1.81
N GLY A 174 4.50 -1.09 -2.10
CA GLY A 174 3.61 -0.41 -3.04
C GLY A 174 2.15 -0.58 -2.65
N GLY A 175 1.28 -0.46 -3.65
CA GLY A 175 -0.15 -0.37 -3.45
C GLY A 175 -0.56 1.06 -3.05
N TYR A 176 -1.85 1.26 -2.85
CA TYR A 176 -2.39 2.60 -2.58
C TYR A 176 -1.99 3.14 -1.20
N CYS A 177 -1.99 2.29 -0.17
CA CYS A 177 -1.92 2.74 1.21
C CYS A 177 -0.50 2.99 1.73
N LEU A 178 0.39 1.99 1.63
CA LEU A 178 1.70 2.07 2.31
C LEU A 178 2.54 3.27 1.87
N PRO A 179 2.70 3.57 0.55
CA PRO A 179 3.52 4.69 0.10
C PRO A 179 2.95 6.05 0.51
N LYS A 180 1.65 6.26 0.40
CA LYS A 180 1.04 7.55 0.73
C LYS A 180 0.99 7.81 2.23
N ASP A 181 0.66 6.78 3.03
CA ASP A 181 0.50 6.90 4.47
C ASP A 181 1.86 7.11 5.17
N SER A 182 2.93 6.45 4.70
CA SER A 182 4.29 6.66 5.21
C SER A 182 4.81 8.08 4.90
N LYS A 183 4.54 8.60 3.69
CA LYS A 183 4.87 9.99 3.33
C LYS A 183 4.06 11.00 4.15
N GLN A 184 2.77 10.76 4.36
CA GLN A 184 1.94 11.62 5.22
C GLN A 184 2.42 11.60 6.66
N LEU A 185 2.78 10.43 7.20
CA LEU A 185 3.34 10.36 8.54
C LEU A 185 4.65 11.14 8.65
N LEU A 186 5.55 10.97 7.67
CA LEU A 186 6.81 11.72 7.63
C LEU A 186 6.56 13.25 7.65
N ALA A 187 5.63 13.72 6.82
CA ALA A 187 5.26 15.13 6.78
C ALA A 187 4.66 15.64 8.12
N SER A 188 3.99 14.76 8.87
CA SER A 188 3.37 15.09 10.16
C SER A 188 4.39 15.28 11.29
N PHE A 189 5.63 14.81 11.15
CA PHE A 189 6.66 14.99 12.18
C PHE A 189 7.09 16.44 12.36
N ASN A 190 7.05 17.25 11.28
CA ASN A 190 7.38 18.68 11.30
C ASN A 190 8.68 18.95 12.10
N LYS A 191 8.58 19.46 13.34
CA LYS A 191 9.72 19.77 14.22
C LYS A 191 10.11 18.62 15.18
N VAL A 192 9.39 17.52 15.15
CA VAL A 192 9.70 16.37 15.99
C VAL A 192 10.91 15.62 15.40
N PRO A 193 11.98 15.39 16.17
CA PRO A 193 13.14 14.65 15.67
C PRO A 193 12.75 13.24 15.22
N GLN A 194 13.20 12.85 14.04
CA GLN A 194 12.98 11.53 13.49
C GLN A 194 14.09 11.17 12.49
N SER A 195 14.36 9.90 12.32
CA SER A 195 15.26 9.36 11.30
C SER A 195 14.67 8.10 10.65
N LEU A 196 14.05 7.26 11.46
CA LEU A 196 13.50 5.98 11.00
C LEU A 196 12.40 6.15 9.95
N VAL A 197 11.44 7.07 10.16
CA VAL A 197 10.34 7.28 9.21
C VAL A 197 10.86 7.81 7.87
N GLN A 198 11.85 8.71 7.92
CA GLN A 198 12.56 9.17 6.71
C GLN A 198 13.27 8.00 6.01
N ALA A 199 13.97 7.15 6.76
CA ALA A 199 14.66 5.99 6.22
C ALA A 199 13.68 5.03 5.52
N ILE A 200 12.51 4.76 6.11
CA ILE A 200 11.48 3.93 5.49
C ILE A 200 11.04 4.48 4.13
N VAL A 201 10.78 5.79 4.05
CA VAL A 201 10.36 6.42 2.78
C VAL A 201 11.49 6.36 1.75
N THR A 202 12.73 6.63 2.17
CA THR A 202 13.89 6.65 1.28
C THR A 202 14.28 5.24 0.81
N SER A 203 14.21 4.23 1.69
CA SER A 203 14.58 2.84 1.38
C SER A 203 13.78 2.28 0.21
N ASN A 204 12.53 2.72 0.02
CA ASN A 204 11.70 2.28 -1.09
C ASN A 204 12.22 2.77 -2.45
N ASP A 205 12.80 3.95 -2.52
CA ASP A 205 13.43 4.44 -3.75
C ASP A 205 14.78 3.77 -3.99
N ILE A 206 15.59 3.59 -2.95
CA ILE A 206 16.86 2.84 -2.99
C ILE A 206 16.61 1.41 -3.49
N ARG A 207 15.56 0.75 -2.99
CA ARG A 207 15.21 -0.60 -3.46
C ARG A 207 14.88 -0.64 -4.96
N LYS A 208 14.10 0.31 -5.44
CA LYS A 208 13.76 0.41 -6.88
C LYS A 208 15.01 0.70 -7.73
N ASP A 209 15.94 1.52 -7.22
CA ASP A 209 17.23 1.75 -7.88
C ASP A 209 18.06 0.46 -7.95
N PHE A 210 18.16 -0.28 -6.85
CA PHE A 210 18.88 -1.55 -6.79
C PHE A 210 18.31 -2.57 -7.79
N ILE A 211 17.00 -2.80 -7.77
CA ILE A 211 16.33 -3.74 -8.67
C ILE A 211 16.50 -3.33 -10.14
N ALA A 212 16.29 -2.05 -10.45
CA ALA A 212 16.49 -1.57 -11.81
C ALA A 212 17.94 -1.76 -12.29
N ASN A 213 18.94 -1.48 -11.46
CA ASN A 213 20.33 -1.69 -11.79
C ASN A 213 20.65 -3.18 -11.97
N THR A 214 20.10 -4.06 -11.15
CA THR A 214 20.24 -5.51 -11.31
C THR A 214 19.72 -5.96 -12.68
N ILE A 215 18.53 -5.50 -13.08
CA ILE A 215 17.94 -5.79 -14.40
C ILE A 215 18.80 -5.22 -15.54
N ILE A 216 19.27 -3.99 -15.41
CA ILE A 216 20.13 -3.33 -16.41
C ILE A 216 21.43 -4.12 -16.61
N ASN A 217 22.02 -4.64 -15.54
CA ASN A 217 23.27 -5.42 -15.60
C ASN A 217 23.12 -6.77 -16.30
N LEU A 218 21.89 -7.29 -16.43
CA LEU A 218 21.57 -8.46 -17.28
C LEU A 218 21.57 -8.13 -18.76
N ASN A 219 21.67 -6.85 -19.11
CA ASN A 219 21.79 -6.32 -20.47
C ASN A 219 20.65 -6.74 -21.45
N PRO A 220 19.37 -6.73 -21.03
CA PRO A 220 18.26 -7.02 -21.93
C PRO A 220 18.05 -5.86 -22.93
N LYS A 221 17.66 -6.16 -24.15
CA LYS A 221 17.21 -5.15 -25.13
C LYS A 221 15.75 -4.78 -24.88
N VAL A 222 14.92 -5.79 -24.63
CA VAL A 222 13.48 -5.65 -24.38
C VAL A 222 13.15 -6.27 -23.04
N VAL A 223 12.59 -5.46 -22.14
CA VAL A 223 12.05 -5.93 -20.86
C VAL A 223 10.52 -5.99 -20.93
N GLY A 224 9.97 -7.18 -20.78
CA GLY A 224 8.54 -7.39 -20.60
C GLY A 224 8.12 -7.16 -19.16
N VAL A 225 7.04 -6.41 -18.94
CA VAL A 225 6.40 -6.24 -17.63
C VAL A 225 5.12 -7.03 -17.62
N HIS A 226 5.07 -8.08 -16.78
CA HIS A 226 3.88 -8.90 -16.60
C HIS A 226 3.09 -8.42 -15.38
N GLY A 227 1.95 -7.78 -15.63
CA GLY A 227 1.10 -7.18 -14.61
C GLY A 227 1.63 -5.85 -14.07
N LEU A 228 0.75 -4.86 -13.94
CA LEU A 228 1.06 -3.53 -13.40
C LEU A 228 0.72 -3.42 -11.90
N ALA A 229 -0.22 -4.24 -11.41
CA ALA A 229 -0.65 -4.21 -10.02
C ALA A 229 0.37 -4.85 -9.08
N MET A 230 0.39 -4.40 -7.81
CA MET A 230 1.25 -4.97 -6.77
C MET A 230 0.69 -6.27 -6.19
N LYS A 231 -0.63 -6.48 -6.28
CA LYS A 231 -1.35 -7.61 -5.69
C LYS A 231 -2.19 -8.32 -6.72
N MET A 232 -2.27 -9.64 -6.61
CA MET A 232 -3.16 -10.44 -7.44
C MET A 232 -4.62 -10.00 -7.27
N GLY A 233 -5.32 -9.82 -8.40
CA GLY A 233 -6.74 -9.42 -8.41
C GLY A 233 -7.00 -7.96 -8.04
N SER A 234 -5.98 -7.12 -7.98
CA SER A 234 -6.11 -5.67 -7.84
C SER A 234 -6.03 -4.99 -9.21
N ASP A 235 -6.90 -4.01 -9.43
CA ASP A 235 -6.87 -3.09 -10.57
C ASP A 235 -6.14 -1.78 -10.25
N ASN A 236 -5.60 -1.67 -9.03
CA ASN A 236 -4.95 -0.46 -8.56
C ASN A 236 -3.43 -0.49 -8.81
N PHE A 237 -3.03 0.08 -9.93
CA PHE A 237 -1.62 0.23 -10.31
C PHE A 237 -1.06 1.65 -10.05
N ARG A 238 -1.82 2.54 -9.37
CA ARG A 238 -1.44 3.96 -9.21
C ARG A 238 -0.09 4.15 -8.54
N ASP A 239 0.20 3.42 -7.46
CA ASP A 239 1.45 3.50 -6.70
C ASP A 239 2.22 2.17 -6.67
N SER A 240 2.11 1.38 -7.75
CA SER A 240 2.89 0.15 -7.91
C SER A 240 4.38 0.46 -8.04
N ALA A 241 5.22 -0.30 -7.32
CA ALA A 241 6.67 -0.18 -7.38
C ALA A 241 7.22 -0.39 -8.79
N ILE A 242 6.54 -1.22 -9.61
CA ILE A 242 6.95 -1.52 -10.99
C ILE A 242 6.98 -0.29 -11.87
N LYS A 243 6.12 0.71 -11.62
CA LYS A 243 6.17 2.01 -12.33
C LYS A 243 7.50 2.73 -12.15
N GLY A 244 8.03 2.65 -10.94
CA GLY A 244 9.35 3.20 -10.62
C GLY A 244 10.47 2.47 -11.36
N ILE A 245 10.35 1.14 -11.51
CA ILE A 245 11.29 0.32 -12.29
C ILE A 245 11.20 0.68 -13.78
N ILE A 246 10.00 0.70 -14.35
CA ILE A 246 9.79 1.08 -15.78
C ILE A 246 10.47 2.42 -16.11
N LYS A 247 10.26 3.44 -15.26
CA LYS A 247 10.89 4.76 -15.47
C LYS A 247 12.42 4.70 -15.51
N ARG A 248 13.02 3.89 -14.62
CA ARG A 248 14.48 3.71 -14.53
C ARG A 248 15.06 2.97 -15.72
N LEU A 249 14.41 1.90 -16.16
CA LEU A 249 14.81 1.13 -17.33
C LEU A 249 14.76 2.00 -18.61
N LYS A 250 13.66 2.72 -18.80
CA LYS A 250 13.50 3.63 -19.95
C LYS A 250 14.49 4.78 -19.95
N ALA A 251 14.85 5.32 -18.77
CA ALA A 251 15.88 6.35 -18.66
C ALA A 251 17.28 5.85 -19.09
N LYS A 252 17.48 4.54 -19.15
CA LYS A 252 18.71 3.88 -19.67
C LYS A 252 18.58 3.41 -21.12
N GLY A 253 17.48 3.74 -21.80
CA GLY A 253 17.25 3.38 -23.19
C GLY A 253 16.78 1.95 -23.43
N ILE A 254 16.41 1.21 -22.38
CA ILE A 254 15.87 -0.15 -22.52
C ILE A 254 14.42 -0.05 -22.98
N GLU A 255 14.08 -0.82 -24.02
CA GLU A 255 12.70 -0.94 -24.49
C GLU A 255 11.87 -1.70 -23.45
N VAL A 256 10.68 -1.17 -23.11
CA VAL A 256 9.76 -1.80 -22.16
C VAL A 256 8.43 -2.05 -22.87
N VAL A 257 7.98 -3.30 -22.81
CA VAL A 257 6.65 -3.74 -23.26
C VAL A 257 5.87 -4.28 -22.06
N ILE A 258 4.54 -4.22 -22.13
CA ILE A 258 3.68 -4.56 -20.99
C ILE A 258 2.62 -5.58 -21.42
N TYR A 259 2.38 -6.56 -20.61
CA TYR A 259 1.20 -7.43 -20.67
C TYR A 259 0.34 -7.19 -19.43
N GLU A 260 -0.86 -6.62 -19.65
CA GLU A 260 -1.82 -6.32 -18.59
C GLU A 260 -3.25 -6.40 -19.13
N THR A 261 -3.98 -7.42 -18.68
CA THR A 261 -5.32 -7.74 -19.22
C THR A 261 -6.43 -6.81 -18.71
N SER A 262 -6.22 -6.16 -17.57
CA SER A 262 -7.21 -5.24 -16.98
C SER A 262 -7.11 -3.81 -17.51
N PHE A 263 -6.07 -3.51 -18.29
CA PHE A 263 -5.79 -2.15 -18.79
C PHE A 263 -6.30 -2.00 -20.23
N LYS A 264 -7.14 -0.99 -20.47
CA LYS A 264 -7.82 -0.79 -21.76
C LYS A 264 -7.09 0.15 -22.72
N GLU A 265 -6.08 0.88 -22.25
CA GLU A 265 -5.31 1.79 -23.09
C GLU A 265 -4.23 1.03 -23.85
N LYS A 266 -3.77 1.58 -24.99
CA LYS A 266 -2.77 0.94 -25.86
C LYS A 266 -1.33 1.14 -25.40
N ASP A 267 -1.10 2.07 -24.47
CA ASP A 267 0.22 2.34 -23.94
C ASP A 267 0.13 2.75 -22.45
N PHE A 268 1.23 2.54 -21.73
CA PHE A 268 1.41 2.97 -20.36
C PHE A 268 2.82 3.55 -20.19
N TYR A 269 2.91 4.84 -19.87
CA TYR A 269 4.18 5.58 -19.83
C TYR A 269 5.00 5.44 -21.13
N ASN A 270 4.34 5.55 -22.29
CA ASN A 270 4.92 5.32 -23.62
C ASN A 270 5.56 3.91 -23.76
N SER A 271 5.04 2.91 -23.06
CA SER A 271 5.40 1.50 -23.22
C SER A 271 4.22 0.78 -23.83
N LYS A 272 4.46 0.06 -24.93
CA LYS A 272 3.42 -0.62 -25.69
C LYS A 272 2.79 -1.73 -24.85
N ILE A 273 1.47 -1.81 -24.85
CA ILE A 273 0.74 -2.94 -24.28
C ILE A 273 0.59 -4.01 -25.36
N ILE A 274 0.89 -5.24 -24.99
CA ILE A 274 0.83 -6.41 -25.87
C ILE A 274 -0.38 -7.26 -25.44
N ASP A 275 -1.30 -7.47 -26.35
CA ASP A 275 -2.56 -8.17 -26.07
C ASP A 275 -2.39 -9.70 -25.98
N SER A 276 -1.41 -10.27 -26.69
CA SER A 276 -1.13 -11.72 -26.69
C SER A 276 0.00 -12.05 -25.74
N LEU A 277 -0.26 -12.95 -24.77
CA LEU A 277 0.74 -13.46 -23.85
C LEU A 277 1.90 -14.16 -24.57
N GLU A 278 1.64 -14.94 -25.63
CA GLU A 278 2.67 -15.59 -26.42
C GLU A 278 3.57 -14.54 -27.08
N SER A 279 2.99 -13.58 -27.80
CA SER A 279 3.77 -12.50 -28.42
C SER A 279 4.56 -11.71 -27.39
N PHE A 280 4.00 -11.44 -26.21
CA PHE A 280 4.69 -10.77 -25.11
C PHE A 280 5.90 -11.58 -24.64
N LYS A 281 5.73 -12.89 -24.46
CA LYS A 281 6.83 -13.79 -24.08
C LYS A 281 7.92 -13.81 -25.14
N ASP A 282 7.55 -13.91 -26.42
CA ASP A 282 8.50 -14.04 -27.54
C ASP A 282 9.38 -12.79 -27.70
N ILE A 283 8.80 -11.60 -27.59
CA ILE A 283 9.55 -10.34 -27.80
C ILE A 283 10.37 -9.91 -26.60
N SER A 284 10.12 -10.49 -25.41
CA SER A 284 10.81 -10.10 -24.18
C SER A 284 12.09 -10.91 -23.99
N ASP A 285 13.24 -10.25 -23.88
CA ASP A 285 14.50 -10.88 -23.50
C ASP A 285 14.50 -11.25 -22.01
N LEU A 286 13.89 -10.39 -21.18
CA LEU A 286 13.67 -10.57 -19.74
C LEU A 286 12.26 -10.15 -19.41
N ILE A 287 11.58 -10.95 -18.57
CA ILE A 287 10.24 -10.61 -18.05
C ILE A 287 10.36 -10.26 -16.58
N ILE A 288 9.81 -9.13 -16.17
CA ILE A 288 9.71 -8.74 -14.76
C ILE A 288 8.28 -8.85 -14.29
N SER A 289 8.08 -9.43 -13.10
CA SER A 289 6.76 -9.58 -12.49
C SER A 289 6.82 -9.29 -10.99
N ASN A 290 5.85 -8.51 -10.48
CA ASN A 290 5.72 -8.27 -9.05
C ASN A 290 5.38 -9.54 -8.28
N ARG A 291 4.69 -10.49 -8.92
CA ARG A 291 4.19 -11.73 -8.33
C ARG A 291 4.49 -12.90 -9.23
N ASN A 292 4.70 -14.05 -8.63
CA ASN A 292 4.77 -15.30 -9.36
C ASN A 292 3.45 -15.55 -10.10
N SER A 293 3.54 -15.99 -11.35
CA SER A 293 2.37 -16.29 -12.19
C SER A 293 2.56 -17.60 -12.91
N LYS A 294 1.53 -18.46 -12.84
CA LYS A 294 1.48 -19.72 -13.60
C LYS A 294 1.58 -19.50 -15.11
N GLU A 295 1.14 -18.35 -15.59
CA GLU A 295 1.23 -17.99 -17.00
C GLU A 295 2.67 -17.86 -17.51
N LEU A 296 3.66 -17.76 -16.60
CA LEU A 296 5.09 -17.58 -16.93
C LEU A 296 5.94 -18.83 -16.63
N GLU A 297 5.36 -19.93 -16.20
CA GLU A 297 6.11 -21.15 -15.83
C GLU A 297 6.90 -21.74 -17.01
N ASP A 298 6.37 -21.65 -18.23
CA ASP A 298 7.01 -22.12 -19.47
C ASP A 298 8.22 -21.29 -19.91
N VAL A 299 8.40 -20.12 -19.36
CA VAL A 299 9.50 -19.17 -19.66
C VAL A 299 10.22 -18.73 -18.36
N ALA A 300 10.20 -19.55 -17.31
CA ALA A 300 10.72 -19.22 -16.00
C ALA A 300 12.20 -18.79 -15.99
N ASP A 301 12.99 -19.31 -16.95
CA ASP A 301 14.41 -18.99 -17.14
C ASP A 301 14.68 -17.51 -17.48
N LYS A 302 13.70 -16.82 -18.02
CA LYS A 302 13.77 -15.38 -18.31
C LYS A 302 12.85 -14.51 -17.45
N VAL A 303 12.31 -15.06 -16.35
CA VAL A 303 11.46 -14.32 -15.41
C VAL A 303 12.28 -13.84 -14.23
N PHE A 304 12.28 -12.53 -14.01
CA PHE A 304 12.84 -11.91 -12.82
C PHE A 304 11.71 -11.45 -11.90
N THR A 305 11.62 -12.05 -10.75
CA THR A 305 10.70 -11.68 -9.67
C THR A 305 11.41 -11.71 -8.32
N ARG A 306 10.86 -11.01 -7.35
CA ARG A 306 11.27 -11.11 -5.93
C ARG A 306 10.13 -11.56 -5.03
N ASP A 307 9.11 -12.16 -5.61
CA ASP A 307 8.06 -12.88 -4.88
C ASP A 307 8.56 -14.30 -4.58
N LEU A 308 9.19 -14.49 -3.42
CA LEU A 308 9.82 -15.76 -3.04
C LEU A 308 8.80 -16.78 -2.53
N PHE A 309 7.79 -16.30 -1.82
CA PHE A 309 6.86 -17.17 -1.09
C PHE A 309 5.46 -17.26 -1.72
N GLY A 310 5.18 -16.52 -2.79
CA GLY A 310 3.86 -16.50 -3.43
C GLY A 310 2.74 -15.97 -2.52
N ILE A 311 3.08 -15.15 -1.54
CA ILE A 311 2.14 -14.59 -0.55
C ILE A 311 2.11 -13.08 -0.59
N ASP A 312 0.88 -12.52 -0.29
CA ASP A 312 0.63 -11.07 -0.17
C ASP A 312 0.74 -10.58 1.28
#